data_080b29b7f6d1c738fdc8a01a2d47ba98
#
_entry.id   080b29b7f6d1c738fdc8a01a2d47ba98
#
_cell.length_a   1.000
_cell.length_b   1.000
_cell.length_c   1.000
_cell.angle_alpha   90.00
_cell.angle_beta   90.00
_cell.angle_gamma   90.00
#
_symmetry.space_group_name_H-M   'P 1'
#
loop_
_entity.id
_entity.type
_entity.pdbx_description
1 polymer ?
#
loop_
_entity_poly.entity_id
_entity_poly.type
_entity_poly.pdbx_seq_one_letter_code
_entity_poly.pdbx_strand_id
1 'polypeptide(L)'
;MKNLTLSIRHETLYRYEKPVGYTLQLLRLTPRTEIGQRIQQWEIKTQGKRQSSIDAFGNSSDMLTLAFPHQEISIIASGLVEVQSPDRGRMPDIVPISPLVFTVPTRLTEPTETIREFSSRHLSAHATSSQLISLAEAICSEVSYQSGATATESTADVALALGKGVCQDHSHLFIACCHTLGIPARYVSGYIDPGDVEHSASHAWIDVWIEEADYAGWISIDVTHACLQSARYCRLAVGRDYESAAPIRGIRRGGGTESMSVNVKVRDIGR
;
A
#
# COMPACT_ATOMS: atom_id res chain seq x y z
N MET A 1 -2.54 17.03 18.40
CA MET A 1 -2.52 15.91 17.43
C MET A 1 -3.26 14.74 18.05
N LYS A 2 -4.11 14.06 17.30
CA LYS A 2 -4.86 12.89 17.81
C LYS A 2 -3.94 11.66 17.72
N ASN A 3 -3.79 10.92 18.82
CA ASN A 3 -3.08 9.66 18.86
C ASN A 3 -4.12 8.55 18.98
N LEU A 4 -3.93 7.47 18.24
CA LEU A 4 -4.73 6.26 18.34
C LEU A 4 -3.81 5.06 18.63
N THR A 5 -4.35 4.07 19.33
CA THR A 5 -3.72 2.76 19.45
C THR A 5 -4.56 1.75 18.66
N LEU A 6 -4.01 1.32 17.55
CA LEU A 6 -4.67 0.37 16.66
C LEU A 6 -4.32 -1.07 17.06
N SER A 7 -5.35 -1.86 17.34
CA SER A 7 -5.24 -3.32 17.43
C SER A 7 -5.48 -3.90 16.03
N ILE A 8 -4.49 -4.63 15.53
CA ILE A 8 -4.49 -5.14 14.15
C ILE A 8 -4.34 -6.66 14.18
N ARG A 9 -5.16 -7.35 13.37
CA ARG A 9 -5.02 -8.77 13.05
C ARG A 9 -5.24 -8.97 11.57
N HIS A 10 -4.21 -9.43 10.88
CA HIS A 10 -4.22 -9.82 9.48
C HIS A 10 -3.98 -11.31 9.38
N GLU A 11 -4.88 -12.02 8.73
CA GLU A 11 -4.78 -13.47 8.50
C GLU A 11 -4.88 -13.75 7.01
N THR A 12 -3.87 -14.41 6.44
CA THR A 12 -3.85 -14.92 5.07
C THR A 12 -3.75 -16.42 5.11
N LEU A 13 -4.67 -17.08 4.43
CA LEU A 13 -4.73 -18.52 4.34
C LEU A 13 -4.67 -18.95 2.88
N TYR A 14 -3.62 -19.70 2.52
CA TYR A 14 -3.49 -20.36 1.23
C TYR A 14 -3.87 -21.82 1.36
N ARG A 15 -4.62 -22.35 0.39
CA ARG A 15 -4.92 -23.78 0.26
C ARG A 15 -4.62 -24.24 -1.15
N TYR A 16 -4.05 -25.42 -1.26
CA TYR A 16 -3.61 -26.03 -2.49
C TYR A 16 -4.35 -27.35 -2.74
N GLU A 17 -4.77 -27.56 -4.00
CA GLU A 17 -5.45 -28.79 -4.43
C GLU A 17 -4.57 -30.03 -4.18
N LYS A 18 -3.25 -29.92 -4.40
CA LYS A 18 -2.25 -30.97 -4.25
C LYS A 18 -1.11 -30.49 -3.34
N PRO A 19 -0.31 -31.41 -2.78
CA PRO A 19 0.84 -31.01 -1.99
C PRO A 19 1.81 -30.11 -2.78
N VAL A 20 2.23 -29.04 -2.15
CA VAL A 20 3.33 -28.15 -2.57
C VAL A 20 4.60 -28.67 -1.91
N GLY A 21 5.67 -28.91 -2.68
CA GLY A 21 6.94 -29.40 -2.14
C GLY A 21 7.84 -28.26 -1.61
N TYR A 22 7.66 -27.06 -2.12
CA TYR A 22 8.47 -25.90 -1.74
C TYR A 22 7.69 -24.59 -1.93
N THR A 23 7.79 -23.70 -0.95
CA THR A 23 7.26 -22.32 -1.02
C THR A 23 8.30 -21.35 -0.50
N LEU A 24 8.45 -20.23 -1.21
CA LEU A 24 9.22 -19.07 -0.80
C LEU A 24 8.33 -17.84 -0.90
N GLN A 25 8.14 -17.13 0.20
CA GLN A 25 7.32 -15.90 0.24
C GLN A 25 8.08 -14.77 0.90
N LEU A 26 7.97 -13.59 0.33
CA LEU A 26 8.39 -12.34 0.92
C LEU A 26 7.19 -11.70 1.61
N LEU A 27 7.28 -11.50 2.92
CA LEU A 27 6.24 -10.91 3.74
C LEU A 27 6.65 -9.48 4.12
N ARG A 28 5.79 -8.51 3.86
CA ARG A 28 5.87 -7.13 4.36
C ARG A 28 4.67 -6.88 5.26
N LEU A 29 4.63 -7.61 6.37
CA LEU A 29 3.51 -7.63 7.31
C LEU A 29 3.87 -7.00 8.66
N THR A 30 5.10 -6.55 8.85
CA THR A 30 5.52 -5.82 10.04
C THR A 30 5.40 -4.32 9.78
N PRO A 31 4.65 -3.57 10.61
CA PRO A 31 4.52 -2.13 10.44
C PRO A 31 5.87 -1.41 10.41
N ARG A 32 5.97 -0.38 9.59
CA ARG A 32 7.18 0.46 9.56
C ARG A 32 7.35 1.19 10.88
N THR A 33 8.60 1.35 11.30
CA THR A 33 8.93 2.30 12.36
C THR A 33 9.18 3.66 11.71
N GLU A 34 8.33 4.63 11.99
CA GLU A 34 8.35 5.98 11.42
C GLU A 34 8.07 7.04 12.49
N ILE A 35 8.36 8.31 12.19
CA ILE A 35 7.91 9.39 13.06
C ILE A 35 6.38 9.41 13.05
N GLY A 36 5.78 9.28 14.22
CA GLY A 36 4.33 9.19 14.38
C GLY A 36 3.75 7.78 14.27
N GLN A 37 4.58 6.74 14.04
CA GLN A 37 4.13 5.34 14.09
C GLN A 37 5.08 4.49 14.92
N ARG A 38 4.59 3.89 16.00
CA ARG A 38 5.38 3.09 16.93
C ARG A 38 4.70 1.74 17.20
N ILE A 39 5.44 0.66 16.95
CA ILE A 39 5.02 -0.69 17.33
C ILE A 39 5.13 -0.82 18.85
N GLN A 40 4.02 -1.13 19.53
CA GLN A 40 3.99 -1.49 20.94
C GLN A 40 4.18 -2.99 21.12
N GLN A 41 3.49 -3.79 20.30
CA GLN A 41 3.58 -5.23 20.26
C GLN A 41 3.31 -5.71 18.86
N TRP A 42 4.09 -6.68 18.34
CA TRP A 42 3.85 -7.27 17.03
C TRP A 42 4.36 -8.70 16.96
N GLU A 43 3.58 -9.56 16.33
CA GLU A 43 3.92 -10.95 16.13
C GLU A 43 3.45 -11.42 14.74
N ILE A 44 4.27 -12.23 14.07
CA ILE A 44 3.88 -12.98 12.88
C ILE A 44 3.99 -14.47 13.16
N LYS A 45 2.85 -15.17 13.11
CA LYS A 45 2.73 -16.63 13.26
C LYS A 45 2.56 -17.28 11.90
N THR A 46 3.40 -18.25 11.59
CA THR A 46 3.31 -19.06 10.38
C THR A 46 4.11 -20.34 10.54
N GLN A 47 3.90 -21.31 9.64
CA GLN A 47 4.76 -22.50 9.52
C GLN A 47 6.03 -22.12 8.76
N GLY A 48 7.04 -22.97 8.85
CA GLY A 48 8.28 -22.82 8.08
C GLY A 48 9.35 -21.96 8.76
N LYS A 49 10.41 -21.67 8.01
CA LYS A 49 11.55 -20.88 8.48
C LYS A 49 11.40 -19.46 7.98
N ARG A 50 11.53 -18.49 8.89
CA ARG A 50 11.47 -17.07 8.58
C ARG A 50 12.79 -16.39 8.86
N GLN A 51 13.21 -15.52 7.95
CA GLN A 51 14.42 -14.70 8.06
C GLN A 51 14.06 -13.23 7.80
N SER A 52 14.26 -12.40 8.81
CA SER A 52 13.94 -10.98 8.74
C SER A 52 15.07 -10.17 8.11
N SER A 53 14.71 -9.12 7.37
CA SER A 53 15.61 -8.17 6.74
C SER A 53 14.92 -6.81 6.58
N ILE A 54 15.68 -5.80 6.19
CA ILE A 54 15.16 -4.51 5.74
C ILE A 54 15.44 -4.42 4.23
N ASP A 55 14.41 -4.09 3.46
CA ASP A 55 14.57 -3.92 2.01
C ASP A 55 15.13 -2.54 1.64
N ALA A 56 15.38 -2.32 0.32
CA ALA A 56 15.96 -1.09 -0.18
C ALA A 56 15.12 0.17 0.10
N PHE A 57 13.81 0.01 0.32
CA PHE A 57 12.91 1.11 0.66
C PHE A 57 12.74 1.30 2.18
N GLY A 58 13.52 0.60 2.99
CA GLY A 58 13.44 0.63 4.45
C GLY A 58 12.23 -0.12 5.03
N ASN A 59 11.59 -0.99 4.25
CA ASN A 59 10.49 -1.82 4.73
C ASN A 59 11.02 -3.01 5.52
N SER A 60 10.38 -3.33 6.65
CA SER A 60 10.59 -4.61 7.32
C SER A 60 10.07 -5.74 6.44
N SER A 61 10.92 -6.71 6.17
CA SER A 61 10.63 -7.83 5.27
C SER A 61 11.06 -9.15 5.91
N ASP A 62 10.22 -10.19 5.78
CA ASP A 62 10.54 -11.54 6.19
C ASP A 62 10.53 -12.48 4.98
N MET A 63 11.63 -13.20 4.77
CA MET A 63 11.67 -14.29 3.81
C MET A 63 11.18 -15.57 4.50
N LEU A 64 9.99 -16.02 4.13
CA LEU A 64 9.40 -17.27 4.61
C LEU A 64 9.71 -18.41 3.66
N THR A 65 10.28 -19.51 4.19
CA THR A 65 10.60 -20.72 3.41
C THR A 65 9.91 -21.94 4.04
N LEU A 66 9.15 -22.68 3.22
CA LEU A 66 8.63 -24.00 3.54
C LEU A 66 9.27 -25.00 2.57
N ALA A 67 10.17 -25.86 3.08
CA ALA A 67 10.89 -26.88 2.32
C ALA A 67 10.42 -28.30 2.71
N PHE A 68 9.13 -28.47 2.95
CA PHE A 68 8.46 -29.73 3.25
C PHE A 68 7.10 -29.78 2.55
N PRO A 69 6.52 -30.98 2.31
CA PRO A 69 5.21 -31.10 1.69
C PRO A 69 4.11 -30.46 2.55
N HIS A 70 3.31 -29.56 1.93
CA HIS A 70 2.19 -28.88 2.60
C HIS A 70 1.05 -28.62 1.60
N GLN A 71 -0.17 -28.55 2.09
CA GLN A 71 -1.37 -28.19 1.32
C GLN A 71 -2.05 -26.92 1.85
N GLU A 72 -1.54 -26.38 2.95
CA GLU A 72 -2.05 -25.15 3.52
C GLU A 72 -0.90 -24.32 4.11
N ILE A 73 -1.00 -22.99 3.98
CA ILE A 73 -0.13 -22.04 4.68
C ILE A 73 -1.02 -21.02 5.36
N SER A 74 -0.91 -20.92 6.67
CA SER A 74 -1.53 -19.87 7.47
C SER A 74 -0.47 -18.86 7.90
N ILE A 75 -0.73 -17.57 7.62
CA ILE A 75 0.11 -16.45 8.02
C ILE A 75 -0.75 -15.47 8.80
N ILE A 76 -0.42 -15.27 10.07
CA ILE A 76 -1.15 -14.38 10.97
C ILE A 76 -0.18 -13.31 11.48
N ALA A 77 -0.42 -12.07 11.12
CA ALA A 77 0.27 -10.91 11.66
C ALA A 77 -0.68 -10.17 12.61
N SER A 78 -0.25 -9.90 13.85
CA SER A 78 -1.11 -9.23 14.82
C SER A 78 -0.33 -8.45 15.86
N GLY A 79 -0.94 -7.39 16.39
CA GLY A 79 -0.33 -6.59 17.44
C GLY A 79 -1.01 -5.24 17.67
N LEU A 80 -0.26 -4.37 18.34
CA LEU A 80 -0.67 -3.04 18.74
C LEU A 80 0.31 -2.01 18.17
N VAL A 81 -0.25 -1.00 17.52
CA VAL A 81 0.53 0.09 16.91
C VAL A 81 -0.05 1.42 17.37
N GLU A 82 0.78 2.25 17.95
CA GLU A 82 0.45 3.64 18.24
C GLU A 82 0.70 4.50 17.01
N VAL A 83 -0.31 5.27 16.60
CA VAL A 83 -0.24 6.15 15.42
C VAL A 83 -0.69 7.56 15.78
N GLN A 84 0.08 8.54 15.30
CA GLN A 84 -0.23 9.97 15.42
C GLN A 84 -0.66 10.50 14.06
N SER A 85 -1.64 11.41 14.05
CA SER A 85 -1.97 12.13 12.81
C SER A 85 -0.82 13.00 12.37
N PRO A 86 -0.31 12.82 11.13
CA PRO A 86 0.69 13.73 10.60
C PRO A 86 0.09 15.13 10.39
N ASP A 87 0.88 16.16 10.69
CA ASP A 87 0.44 17.54 10.44
C ASP A 87 0.28 17.77 8.93
N ARG A 88 -0.92 18.10 8.48
CA ARG A 88 -1.27 18.29 7.05
C ARG A 88 -0.79 17.15 6.14
N GLY A 89 -0.79 15.91 6.63
CA GLY A 89 -0.32 14.74 5.89
C GLY A 89 1.20 14.70 5.66
N ARG A 90 1.98 15.60 6.28
CA ARG A 90 3.44 15.70 6.10
C ARG A 90 4.15 14.51 6.73
N MET A 91 4.91 13.78 5.91
CA MET A 91 5.63 12.57 6.32
C MET A 91 7.14 12.83 6.27
N PRO A 92 7.81 12.90 7.43
CA PRO A 92 9.28 12.97 7.45
C PRO A 92 9.87 11.71 6.83
N ASP A 93 10.81 11.88 5.91
CA ASP A 93 11.53 10.74 5.32
C ASP A 93 12.71 10.36 6.21
N ILE A 94 12.67 9.14 6.75
CA ILE A 94 13.76 8.60 7.60
C ILE A 94 14.73 7.72 6.80
N VAL A 95 14.42 7.44 5.53
CA VAL A 95 15.26 6.61 4.66
C VAL A 95 15.97 7.52 3.64
N PRO A 96 17.28 7.51 3.53
CA PRO A 96 18.04 8.40 2.66
C PRO A 96 17.99 7.95 1.20
N ILE A 97 16.80 7.76 0.64
CA ILE A 97 16.59 7.47 -0.78
C ILE A 97 16.16 8.75 -1.47
N SER A 98 16.86 9.10 -2.56
CA SER A 98 16.45 10.24 -3.37
C SER A 98 14.99 10.11 -3.83
N PRO A 99 14.16 11.16 -3.66
CA PRO A 99 12.79 11.16 -4.20
C PRO A 99 12.74 10.84 -5.70
N LEU A 100 13.78 11.14 -6.46
CA LEU A 100 13.87 10.86 -7.89
C LEU A 100 13.77 9.36 -8.24
N VAL A 101 14.03 8.45 -7.30
CA VAL A 101 13.78 7.01 -7.51
C VAL A 101 12.30 6.73 -7.77
N PHE A 102 11.44 7.60 -7.27
CA PHE A 102 9.99 7.49 -7.38
C PHE A 102 9.39 8.35 -8.52
N THR A 103 10.21 8.82 -9.46
CA THR A 103 9.75 9.40 -10.73
C THR A 103 9.80 8.40 -11.87
N VAL A 104 10.41 7.22 -11.66
CA VAL A 104 10.59 6.20 -12.71
C VAL A 104 9.35 5.30 -12.76
N PRO A 105 8.61 5.26 -13.89
CA PRO A 105 7.44 4.41 -14.04
C PRO A 105 7.76 2.91 -13.88
N THR A 106 6.75 2.16 -13.51
CA THR A 106 6.73 0.71 -13.58
C THR A 106 5.67 0.26 -14.59
N ARG A 107 5.62 -1.02 -14.90
CA ARG A 107 4.55 -1.56 -15.76
C ARG A 107 3.14 -1.20 -15.25
N LEU A 108 2.94 -1.13 -13.93
CA LEU A 108 1.64 -0.84 -13.32
C LEU A 108 1.30 0.66 -13.32
N THR A 109 2.29 1.53 -13.43
CA THR A 109 2.17 2.99 -13.33
C THR A 109 2.70 3.72 -14.57
N GLU A 110 2.72 3.05 -15.73
CA GLU A 110 3.16 3.64 -16.99
C GLU A 110 2.24 4.79 -17.39
N PRO A 111 2.77 6.00 -17.64
CA PRO A 111 1.97 7.14 -18.04
C PRO A 111 1.66 7.09 -19.54
N THR A 112 0.60 6.36 -19.91
CA THR A 112 0.09 6.29 -21.28
C THR A 112 -0.44 7.66 -21.77
N GLU A 113 -0.72 7.77 -23.07
CA GLU A 113 -1.28 9.02 -23.64
C GLU A 113 -2.61 9.37 -22.97
N THR A 114 -3.49 8.39 -22.75
CA THR A 114 -4.77 8.58 -22.05
C THR A 114 -4.57 9.15 -20.65
N ILE A 115 -3.57 8.64 -19.91
CA ILE A 115 -3.24 9.16 -18.58
C ILE A 115 -2.61 10.55 -18.66
N ARG A 116 -1.81 10.86 -19.69
CA ARG A 116 -1.26 12.20 -19.90
C ARG A 116 -2.37 13.23 -20.16
N GLU A 117 -3.33 12.90 -21.01
CA GLU A 117 -4.50 13.73 -21.26
C GLU A 117 -5.35 13.95 -20.01
N PHE A 118 -5.58 12.88 -19.23
CA PHE A 118 -6.29 12.99 -17.95
C PHE A 118 -5.52 13.87 -16.96
N SER A 119 -4.23 13.62 -16.77
CA SER A 119 -3.36 14.35 -15.85
C SER A 119 -3.29 15.85 -16.18
N SER A 120 -3.16 16.20 -17.46
CA SER A 120 -3.00 17.58 -17.91
C SER A 120 -4.20 18.48 -17.56
N ARG A 121 -5.36 17.91 -17.31
CA ARG A 121 -6.57 18.62 -16.88
C ARG A 121 -6.57 18.95 -15.38
N HIS A 122 -5.74 18.29 -14.58
CA HIS A 122 -5.80 18.34 -13.12
C HIS A 122 -4.48 18.76 -12.45
N LEU A 123 -3.34 18.57 -13.11
CA LEU A 123 -2.03 18.85 -12.54
C LEU A 123 -1.25 19.88 -13.35
N SER A 124 -0.41 20.64 -12.67
CA SER A 124 0.63 21.51 -13.23
C SER A 124 2.02 21.06 -12.75
N ALA A 125 3.07 21.57 -13.40
CA ALA A 125 4.46 21.22 -13.07
C ALA A 125 4.87 21.51 -11.61
N HIS A 126 4.20 22.45 -10.96
CA HIS A 126 4.37 22.79 -9.54
C HIS A 126 3.07 22.50 -8.79
N ALA A 127 2.73 21.20 -8.68
CA ALA A 127 1.50 20.79 -8.03
C ALA A 127 1.53 21.12 -6.53
N THR A 128 0.49 21.81 -6.07
CA THR A 128 0.26 22.09 -4.65
C THR A 128 -0.51 20.95 -3.99
N SER A 129 -0.46 20.88 -2.65
CA SER A 129 -1.27 19.93 -1.87
C SER A 129 -2.76 19.99 -2.25
N SER A 130 -3.30 21.19 -2.53
CA SER A 130 -4.69 21.37 -2.95
C SER A 130 -4.96 20.75 -4.32
N GLN A 131 -4.09 20.94 -5.31
CA GLN A 131 -4.24 20.32 -6.63
C GLN A 131 -4.14 18.80 -6.56
N LEU A 132 -3.29 18.25 -5.70
CA LEU A 132 -3.16 16.81 -5.52
C LEU A 132 -4.41 16.19 -4.87
N ILE A 133 -5.06 16.88 -3.94
CA ILE A 133 -6.38 16.43 -3.42
C ILE A 133 -7.44 16.50 -4.53
N SER A 134 -7.47 17.57 -5.32
CA SER A 134 -8.40 17.68 -6.46
C SER A 134 -8.16 16.60 -7.53
N LEU A 135 -6.91 16.17 -7.74
CA LEU A 135 -6.61 14.99 -8.57
C LEU A 135 -7.19 13.71 -7.96
N ALA A 136 -7.08 13.51 -6.65
CA ALA A 136 -7.66 12.35 -5.99
C ALA A 136 -9.20 12.33 -6.13
N GLU A 137 -9.86 13.49 -5.98
CA GLU A 137 -11.30 13.64 -6.21
C GLU A 137 -11.68 13.30 -7.66
N ALA A 138 -10.91 13.78 -8.63
CA ALA A 138 -11.13 13.48 -10.04
C ALA A 138 -10.97 11.99 -10.36
N ILE A 139 -9.96 11.33 -9.77
CA ILE A 139 -9.76 9.88 -9.91
C ILE A 139 -10.95 9.11 -9.33
N CYS A 140 -11.43 9.47 -8.13
CA CYS A 140 -12.61 8.85 -7.52
C CYS A 140 -13.89 9.03 -8.36
N SER A 141 -14.00 10.16 -9.06
CA SER A 141 -15.13 10.42 -9.96
C SER A 141 -15.08 9.59 -11.24
N GLU A 142 -13.87 9.39 -11.80
CA GLU A 142 -13.66 8.68 -13.06
C GLU A 142 -13.61 7.15 -12.85
N VAL A 143 -13.02 6.70 -11.76
CA VAL A 143 -12.83 5.28 -11.43
C VAL A 143 -13.63 4.94 -10.18
N SER A 144 -14.83 4.39 -10.35
CA SER A 144 -15.69 4.00 -9.23
C SER A 144 -15.12 2.80 -8.47
N TYR A 145 -15.20 2.83 -7.13
CA TYR A 145 -14.70 1.73 -6.29
C TYR A 145 -15.56 0.46 -6.46
N GLN A 146 -14.96 -0.61 -6.99
CA GLN A 146 -15.63 -1.90 -7.18
C GLN A 146 -14.64 -3.05 -6.97
N SER A 147 -14.83 -3.81 -5.89
CA SER A 147 -14.05 -5.03 -5.63
C SER A 147 -14.26 -6.08 -6.72
N GLY A 148 -13.16 -6.72 -7.15
CA GLY A 148 -13.18 -7.78 -8.15
C GLY A 148 -13.32 -7.29 -9.60
N ALA A 149 -13.33 -5.97 -9.85
CA ALA A 149 -13.35 -5.43 -11.21
C ALA A 149 -12.00 -5.53 -11.91
N THR A 150 -10.91 -5.50 -11.16
CA THR A 150 -9.52 -5.55 -11.62
C THR A 150 -8.78 -6.70 -10.94
N ALA A 151 -7.63 -7.07 -11.48
CA ALA A 151 -6.68 -8.01 -10.91
C ALA A 151 -5.44 -7.25 -10.38
N THR A 152 -4.61 -7.92 -9.59
CA THR A 152 -3.38 -7.31 -9.03
C THR A 152 -2.37 -6.88 -10.09
N GLU A 153 -2.46 -7.46 -11.29
CA GLU A 153 -1.62 -7.16 -12.45
C GLU A 153 -2.21 -6.06 -13.35
N SER A 154 -3.40 -5.56 -13.05
CA SER A 154 -4.04 -4.48 -13.83
C SER A 154 -3.21 -3.21 -13.75
N THR A 155 -3.03 -2.56 -14.90
CA THR A 155 -2.28 -1.30 -15.00
C THR A 155 -3.18 -0.12 -14.71
N ALA A 156 -2.59 1.04 -14.40
CA ALA A 156 -3.32 2.29 -14.21
C ALA A 156 -4.22 2.64 -15.41
N ASP A 157 -3.74 2.41 -16.63
CA ASP A 157 -4.47 2.66 -17.87
C ASP A 157 -5.70 1.76 -18.02
N VAL A 158 -5.57 0.48 -17.66
CA VAL A 158 -6.70 -0.47 -17.67
C VAL A 158 -7.78 -0.03 -16.68
N ALA A 159 -7.40 0.40 -15.49
CA ALA A 159 -8.35 0.88 -14.48
C ALA A 159 -9.08 2.15 -14.94
N LEU A 160 -8.35 3.11 -15.53
CA LEU A 160 -8.90 4.33 -16.11
C LEU A 160 -9.89 4.01 -17.25
N ALA A 161 -9.49 3.16 -18.20
CA ALA A 161 -10.35 2.77 -19.33
C ALA A 161 -11.61 1.98 -18.89
N LEU A 162 -11.50 1.18 -17.81
CA LEU A 162 -12.63 0.43 -17.26
C LEU A 162 -13.59 1.31 -16.45
N GLY A 163 -13.11 2.44 -15.91
CA GLY A 163 -13.84 3.31 -15.00
C GLY A 163 -14.20 2.64 -13.67
N LYS A 164 -13.47 1.58 -13.28
CA LYS A 164 -13.70 0.79 -12.07
C LYS A 164 -12.39 0.24 -11.53
N GLY A 165 -12.27 0.18 -10.21
CA GLY A 165 -11.08 -0.35 -9.56
C GLY A 165 -11.20 -0.38 -8.05
N VAL A 166 -10.08 -0.62 -7.38
CA VAL A 166 -9.94 -0.61 -5.93
C VAL A 166 -8.85 0.39 -5.51
N CYS A 167 -8.56 0.49 -4.21
CA CYS A 167 -7.54 1.41 -3.69
C CYS A 167 -6.16 1.25 -4.35
N GLN A 168 -5.80 0.04 -4.78
CA GLN A 168 -4.59 -0.23 -5.56
C GLN A 168 -4.60 0.52 -6.89
N ASP A 169 -5.72 0.43 -7.63
CA ASP A 169 -5.87 1.05 -8.94
C ASP A 169 -5.88 2.57 -8.85
N HIS A 170 -6.62 3.13 -7.88
CA HIS A 170 -6.62 4.56 -7.59
C HIS A 170 -5.20 5.07 -7.30
N SER A 171 -4.43 4.33 -6.47
CA SER A 171 -3.05 4.68 -6.15
C SER A 171 -2.14 4.62 -7.37
N HIS A 172 -2.25 3.57 -8.21
CA HIS A 172 -1.44 3.44 -9.43
C HIS A 172 -1.76 4.54 -10.44
N LEU A 173 -3.05 4.89 -10.63
CA LEU A 173 -3.44 5.97 -11.54
C LEU A 173 -2.91 7.32 -11.06
N PHE A 174 -2.99 7.59 -9.75
CA PHE A 174 -2.45 8.82 -9.17
C PHE A 174 -0.93 8.92 -9.39
N ILE A 175 -0.19 7.84 -9.12
CA ILE A 175 1.27 7.77 -9.35
C ILE A 175 1.59 7.99 -10.83
N ALA A 176 0.85 7.35 -11.74
CA ALA A 176 1.05 7.51 -13.17
C ALA A 176 0.80 8.96 -13.62
N CYS A 177 -0.22 9.63 -13.07
CA CYS A 177 -0.45 11.06 -13.31
C CYS A 177 0.73 11.93 -12.83
N CYS A 178 1.27 11.67 -11.64
CA CYS A 178 2.45 12.38 -11.13
C CYS A 178 3.67 12.17 -12.03
N HIS A 179 3.89 10.96 -12.53
CA HIS A 179 5.00 10.63 -13.44
C HIS A 179 4.95 11.39 -14.77
N THR A 180 3.77 11.81 -15.25
CA THR A 180 3.66 12.62 -16.47
C THR A 180 4.40 13.96 -16.37
N LEU A 181 4.57 14.46 -15.14
CA LEU A 181 5.21 15.74 -14.82
C LEU A 181 6.54 15.58 -14.06
N GLY A 182 7.03 14.35 -13.90
CA GLY A 182 8.25 14.06 -13.14
C GLY A 182 8.10 14.32 -11.63
N ILE A 183 6.88 14.35 -11.10
CA ILE A 183 6.62 14.52 -9.67
C ILE A 183 6.87 13.17 -8.98
N PRO A 184 7.76 13.09 -7.96
CA PRO A 184 8.01 11.87 -7.23
C PRO A 184 6.75 11.44 -6.47
N ALA A 185 6.31 10.20 -6.72
CA ALA A 185 5.17 9.60 -6.01
C ALA A 185 5.44 8.12 -5.73
N ARG A 186 5.11 7.66 -4.52
CA ARG A 186 5.35 6.29 -4.07
C ARG A 186 4.08 5.64 -3.54
N TYR A 187 3.95 4.37 -3.82
CA TYR A 187 2.87 3.52 -3.34
C TYR A 187 3.08 3.16 -1.87
N VAL A 188 2.02 3.16 -1.11
CA VAL A 188 2.00 2.76 0.30
C VAL A 188 0.98 1.64 0.48
N SER A 189 1.40 0.52 1.06
CA SER A 189 0.51 -0.52 1.55
C SER A 189 0.39 -0.46 3.07
N GLY A 190 -0.79 -0.79 3.58
CA GLY A 190 -1.00 -0.80 5.02
C GLY A 190 -2.42 -1.18 5.42
N TYR A 191 -2.80 -0.68 6.57
CA TYR A 191 -4.11 -0.89 7.16
C TYR A 191 -4.80 0.44 7.44
N ILE A 192 -6.12 0.44 7.38
CA ILE A 192 -6.95 1.56 7.83
C ILE A 192 -7.94 1.05 8.89
N ASP A 193 -8.15 1.83 9.95
CA ASP A 193 -9.30 1.63 10.83
C ASP A 193 -10.57 2.12 10.10
N PRO A 194 -11.48 1.23 9.68
CA PRO A 194 -12.67 1.63 8.91
C PRO A 194 -13.72 2.33 9.79
N GLY A 195 -13.52 2.37 11.10
CA GLY A 195 -14.53 2.83 12.06
C GLY A 195 -15.70 1.87 12.13
N ASP A 196 -16.93 2.40 12.00
CA ASP A 196 -18.17 1.62 12.12
C ASP A 196 -18.61 0.98 10.78
N VAL A 197 -17.78 1.07 9.73
CA VAL A 197 -18.10 0.53 8.39
C VAL A 197 -17.44 -0.83 8.21
N GLU A 198 -18.19 -1.85 7.78
CA GLU A 198 -17.64 -3.15 7.38
C GLU A 198 -16.93 -3.04 6.02
N HIS A 199 -15.67 -2.62 6.03
CA HIS A 199 -14.81 -2.66 4.86
C HIS A 199 -13.54 -3.46 5.14
N SER A 200 -12.86 -3.88 4.05
CA SER A 200 -11.54 -4.48 4.16
C SER A 200 -10.59 -3.46 4.82
N ALA A 201 -10.02 -3.85 5.94
CA ALA A 201 -9.07 -3.01 6.65
C ALA A 201 -7.65 -3.02 6.02
N SER A 202 -7.39 -3.86 4.99
CA SER A 202 -6.22 -3.76 4.13
C SER A 202 -6.43 -2.64 3.12
N HIS A 203 -5.45 -1.76 2.99
CA HIS A 203 -5.62 -0.54 2.22
C HIS A 203 -4.33 -0.11 1.51
N ALA A 204 -4.50 0.70 0.48
CA ALA A 204 -3.41 1.30 -0.27
C ALA A 204 -3.67 2.80 -0.47
N TRP A 205 -2.59 3.56 -0.44
CA TRP A 205 -2.58 5.01 -0.69
C TRP A 205 -1.24 5.43 -1.26
N ILE A 206 -0.95 6.72 -1.31
CA ILE A 206 0.29 7.24 -1.87
C ILE A 206 0.97 8.25 -0.94
N ASP A 207 2.28 8.39 -1.10
CA ASP A 207 2.98 9.60 -0.72
C ASP A 207 3.45 10.30 -2.00
N VAL A 208 3.36 11.63 -2.03
CA VAL A 208 3.81 12.46 -3.13
C VAL A 208 4.73 13.55 -2.61
N TRP A 209 5.82 13.82 -3.33
CA TRP A 209 6.76 14.90 -2.99
C TRP A 209 6.21 16.24 -3.43
N ILE A 210 6.21 17.20 -2.54
CA ILE A 210 5.82 18.57 -2.83
C ILE A 210 6.90 19.55 -2.42
N GLU A 211 6.90 20.71 -3.06
CA GLU A 211 7.73 21.87 -2.72
C GLU A 211 6.81 23.09 -2.64
N GLU A 212 6.42 23.43 -1.42
CA GLU A 212 5.62 24.61 -1.10
C GLU A 212 6.47 25.60 -0.28
N ALA A 213 5.97 26.83 -0.10
CA ALA A 213 6.75 27.90 0.55
C ALA A 213 7.24 27.56 1.96
N ASP A 214 6.49 26.73 2.70
CA ASP A 214 6.78 26.37 4.10
C ASP A 214 7.17 24.89 4.27
N TYR A 215 7.20 24.12 3.17
CA TYR A 215 7.49 22.69 3.25
C TYR A 215 8.02 22.11 1.94
N ALA A 216 9.11 21.37 2.03
CA ALA A 216 9.59 20.46 0.97
C ALA A 216 9.70 19.05 1.54
N GLY A 217 8.96 18.09 0.97
CA GLY A 217 8.90 16.71 1.49
C GLY A 217 7.68 15.93 1.03
N TRP A 218 7.52 14.76 1.62
CA TRP A 218 6.41 13.86 1.32
C TRP A 218 5.13 14.30 2.02
N ILE A 219 4.02 14.30 1.30
CA ILE A 219 2.67 14.30 1.89
C ILE A 219 1.96 13.00 1.55
N SER A 220 1.15 12.50 2.48
CA SER A 220 0.45 11.24 2.36
C SER A 220 -1.03 11.47 2.07
N ILE A 221 -1.50 10.94 0.94
CA ILE A 221 -2.87 11.12 0.42
C ILE A 221 -3.52 9.75 0.20
N ASP A 222 -4.67 9.55 0.79
CA ASP A 222 -5.57 8.46 0.45
C ASP A 222 -6.41 8.86 -0.76
N VAL A 223 -6.06 8.31 -1.91
CA VAL A 223 -6.72 8.62 -3.18
C VAL A 223 -8.17 8.16 -3.18
N THR A 224 -8.44 6.97 -2.60
CA THR A 224 -9.80 6.39 -2.55
C THR A 224 -10.78 7.22 -1.74
N HIS A 225 -10.31 7.89 -0.70
CA HIS A 225 -11.13 8.76 0.16
C HIS A 225 -10.90 10.25 -0.10
N ALA A 226 -10.05 10.59 -1.07
CA ALA A 226 -9.64 11.97 -1.44
C ALA A 226 -9.27 12.81 -0.20
N CYS A 227 -8.43 12.27 0.68
CA CYS A 227 -8.07 12.93 1.93
C CYS A 227 -6.62 12.70 2.33
N LEU A 228 -6.12 13.55 3.23
CA LEU A 228 -4.80 13.38 3.84
C LEU A 228 -4.82 12.24 4.88
N GLN A 229 -3.69 11.54 5.02
CA GLN A 229 -3.52 10.51 6.04
C GLN A 229 -3.77 11.07 7.45
N SER A 230 -4.37 10.23 8.30
CA SER A 230 -4.63 10.53 9.70
C SER A 230 -4.10 9.42 10.62
N ALA A 231 -4.37 9.49 11.92
CA ALA A 231 -4.01 8.44 12.87
C ALA A 231 -4.74 7.09 12.65
N ARG A 232 -5.70 7.03 11.73
CA ARG A 232 -6.42 5.78 11.39
C ARG A 232 -5.62 4.84 10.49
N TYR A 233 -4.46 5.27 9.95
CA TYR A 233 -3.67 4.54 8.96
C TYR A 233 -2.42 3.96 9.61
N CYS A 234 -2.20 2.65 9.46
CA CYS A 234 -0.98 1.97 9.85
C CYS A 234 -0.20 1.54 8.60
N ARG A 235 0.99 2.06 8.41
CA ARG A 235 1.85 1.84 7.24
C ARG A 235 2.65 0.55 7.40
N LEU A 236 2.65 -0.30 6.38
CA LEU A 236 3.45 -1.52 6.31
C LEU A 236 4.68 -1.35 5.42
N ALA A 237 4.46 -0.94 4.18
CA ALA A 237 5.53 -0.81 3.21
C ALA A 237 5.31 0.35 2.24
N VAL A 238 6.41 0.89 1.73
CA VAL A 238 6.42 1.82 0.61
C VAL A 238 7.17 1.19 -0.56
N GLY A 239 6.82 1.58 -1.78
CA GLY A 239 7.46 1.11 -2.99
C GLY A 239 7.08 1.94 -4.20
N ARG A 240 7.54 1.57 -5.38
CA ARG A 240 7.20 2.26 -6.62
C ARG A 240 5.79 1.92 -7.12
N ASP A 241 5.28 0.76 -6.69
CA ASP A 241 3.99 0.21 -7.07
C ASP A 241 3.57 -0.89 -6.07
N TYR A 242 2.43 -1.54 -6.34
CA TYR A 242 1.98 -2.70 -5.56
C TYR A 242 3.00 -3.84 -5.55
N GLU A 243 3.66 -4.15 -6.67
CA GLU A 243 4.61 -5.28 -6.72
C GLU A 243 5.78 -5.11 -5.75
N SER A 244 6.25 -3.88 -5.57
CA SER A 244 7.35 -3.56 -4.65
C SER A 244 6.92 -3.37 -3.19
N ALA A 245 5.62 -3.13 -2.93
CA ALA A 245 5.07 -2.91 -1.58
C ALA A 245 4.03 -3.95 -1.15
N ALA A 246 3.79 -5.00 -1.94
CA ALA A 246 2.79 -6.03 -1.64
C ALA A 246 3.03 -6.66 -0.25
N PRO A 247 1.98 -6.85 0.57
CA PRO A 247 2.09 -7.47 1.89
C PRO A 247 2.66 -8.89 1.83
N ILE A 248 2.25 -9.68 0.84
CA ILE A 248 2.77 -11.04 0.61
C ILE A 248 3.01 -11.23 -0.89
N ARG A 249 4.20 -11.72 -1.23
CA ARG A 249 4.55 -12.09 -2.58
C ARG A 249 5.44 -13.33 -2.57
N GLY A 250 5.19 -14.29 -3.46
CA GLY A 250 5.98 -15.51 -3.41
C GLY A 250 5.90 -16.36 -4.65
N ILE A 251 6.64 -17.45 -4.59
CA ILE A 251 6.66 -18.53 -5.58
C ILE A 251 6.49 -19.87 -4.88
N ARG A 252 5.92 -20.83 -5.59
CA ARG A 252 5.77 -22.19 -5.11
C ARG A 252 6.11 -23.21 -6.20
N ARG A 253 6.41 -24.42 -5.78
CA ARG A 253 6.66 -25.54 -6.66
C ARG A 253 5.68 -26.67 -6.44
N GLY A 254 4.76 -26.86 -7.38
CA GLY A 254 3.67 -27.83 -7.29
C GLY A 254 2.37 -27.22 -6.74
N GLY A 255 1.45 -28.05 -6.24
CA GLY A 255 0.22 -27.65 -5.54
C GLY A 255 -1.05 -27.65 -6.38
N GLY A 256 -1.00 -27.68 -7.71
CA GLY A 256 -2.21 -27.55 -8.53
C GLY A 256 -2.88 -26.18 -8.39
N THR A 257 -4.20 -26.14 -8.34
CA THR A 257 -4.99 -24.92 -8.12
C THR A 257 -4.76 -24.36 -6.71
N GLU A 258 -4.68 -23.03 -6.59
CA GLU A 258 -4.53 -22.31 -5.34
C GLU A 258 -5.82 -21.54 -5.03
N SER A 259 -6.23 -21.57 -3.77
CA SER A 259 -7.19 -20.61 -3.24
C SER A 259 -6.55 -19.81 -2.11
N MET A 260 -6.89 -18.52 -2.03
CA MET A 260 -6.40 -17.61 -1.00
C MET A 260 -7.58 -16.90 -0.35
N SER A 261 -7.55 -16.80 0.97
CA SER A 261 -8.45 -15.93 1.71
C SER A 261 -7.67 -14.99 2.61
N VAL A 262 -8.11 -13.74 2.67
CA VAL A 262 -7.51 -12.69 3.50
C VAL A 262 -8.59 -12.13 4.41
N ASN A 263 -8.29 -12.05 5.70
CA ASN A 263 -9.15 -11.44 6.71
C ASN A 263 -8.32 -10.44 7.52
N VAL A 264 -8.71 -9.17 7.48
CA VAL A 264 -8.02 -8.09 8.21
C VAL A 264 -9.01 -7.41 9.13
N LYS A 265 -8.63 -7.28 10.41
CA LYS A 265 -9.40 -6.54 11.42
C LYS A 265 -8.49 -5.47 12.01
N VAL A 266 -8.97 -4.24 12.00
CA VAL A 266 -8.31 -3.09 12.63
C VAL A 266 -9.32 -2.37 13.51
N ARG A 267 -8.92 -2.02 14.71
CA ARG A 267 -9.77 -1.28 15.66
C ARG A 267 -8.93 -0.33 16.51
N ASP A 268 -9.42 0.87 16.72
CA ASP A 268 -8.92 1.75 17.76
C ASP A 268 -9.34 1.18 19.13
N ILE A 269 -8.37 0.91 20.00
CA ILE A 269 -8.59 0.41 21.37
C ILE A 269 -8.48 1.51 22.44
N GLY A 270 -8.25 2.74 22.02
CA GLY A 270 -8.21 3.91 22.91
C GLY A 270 -9.58 4.56 23.12
N ARG A 271 -10.66 3.94 22.61
CA ARG A 271 -12.05 4.39 22.83
C ARG A 271 -12.71 3.65 23.97
#